data_b32940d7fc5504a1044a224e2340ce53
#
_entry.id   b32940d7fc5504a1044a224e2340ce53
#
_cell.length_a   1.000
_cell.length_b   1.000
_cell.length_c   1.000
_cell.angle_alpha   90.00
_cell.angle_beta   90.00
_cell.angle_gamma   90.00
#
_symmetry.space_group_name_H-M   'P 1'
#
loop_
_entity.id
_entity.type
_entity.pdbx_description
1 polymer ?
#
loop_
_entity_poly.entity_id
_entity_poly.type
_entity_poly.pdbx_seq_one_letter_code
_entity_poly.pdbx_strand_id
1 'polypeptide(L)'
;MADIVGASILRGRPFGGVISMIHNDLRKVTETISCSDRVSIVKVYNQIIINIYMPCVGTVERATICDEIIAELWSWRQQFPMCECIIAGDFNTNLDTNDVVSQRINDFIHKNGLFRCDVLFQKDHIATYVNDSLHHKSTIDYCYMFLCGPSGGLFP
;
A
#
# COMPACT_ATOMS: atom_id res chain seq x y z
N MET A 1 -11.57 -4.30 21.85
CA MET A 1 -11.41 -3.25 22.89
C MET A 1 -9.92 -3.18 23.15
N ALA A 2 -9.28 -2.12 22.69
CA ALA A 2 -7.86 -1.93 22.99
C ALA A 2 -7.74 -1.28 24.37
N ASP A 3 -7.06 -1.95 25.29
CA ASP A 3 -6.79 -1.43 26.61
C ASP A 3 -5.81 -0.27 26.54
N ILE A 4 -6.28 0.93 26.85
CA ILE A 4 -5.43 2.10 27.04
C ILE A 4 -4.83 1.97 28.44
N VAL A 5 -3.67 1.36 28.56
CA VAL A 5 -2.91 1.31 29.80
C VAL A 5 -1.80 2.36 29.75
N GLY A 6 -1.89 3.33 30.66
CA GLY A 6 -0.81 4.24 31.02
C GLY A 6 -0.88 5.60 30.34
N ALA A 7 -1.32 6.60 31.11
CA ALA A 7 -1.33 8.02 30.73
C ALA A 7 0.09 8.60 30.69
N SER A 8 0.89 8.22 29.70
CA SER A 8 1.95 9.07 29.20
C SER A 8 1.36 9.92 28.07
N ILE A 9 1.42 11.24 28.23
CA ILE A 9 1.04 12.16 27.18
C ILE A 9 1.86 11.81 25.94
N LEU A 10 1.25 11.16 24.96
CA LEU A 10 1.86 10.88 23.68
C LEU A 10 2.16 12.21 23.00
N ARG A 11 3.41 12.66 23.08
CA ARG A 11 3.90 13.80 22.31
C ARG A 11 4.20 13.31 20.91
N GLY A 12 3.35 13.64 19.95
CA GLY A 12 3.50 13.27 18.55
C GLY A 12 2.15 12.88 17.91
N ARG A 13 2.17 12.62 16.61
CA ARG A 13 0.99 12.04 15.94
C ARG A 13 0.76 10.64 16.52
N PRO A 14 -0.48 10.28 16.88
CA PRO A 14 -0.81 8.91 17.23
C PRO A 14 -0.35 8.02 16.08
N PHE A 15 0.16 6.83 16.40
CA PHE A 15 0.55 5.86 15.38
C PHE A 15 -0.63 5.64 14.44
N GLY A 16 -0.37 5.80 13.15
CA GLY A 16 -1.35 5.51 12.12
C GLY A 16 -1.66 4.00 12.10
N GLY A 17 -2.71 3.67 11.45
CA GLY A 17 -3.11 2.30 11.15
C GLY A 17 -3.79 2.29 9.80
N VAL A 18 -4.11 1.11 9.31
CA VAL A 18 -4.90 0.92 8.10
C VAL A 18 -6.32 0.49 8.47
N ILE A 19 -7.28 0.96 7.70
CA ILE A 19 -8.67 0.53 7.82
C ILE A 19 -9.23 0.26 6.42
N SER A 20 -9.93 -0.87 6.28
CA SER A 20 -10.69 -1.19 5.08
C SER A 20 -12.17 -1.18 5.42
N MET A 21 -12.92 -0.31 4.74
CA MET A 21 -14.38 -0.23 4.90
C MET A 21 -15.04 -0.91 3.69
N ILE A 22 -15.94 -1.85 3.98
CA ILE A 22 -16.59 -2.65 2.96
C ILE A 22 -18.10 -2.35 2.98
N HIS A 23 -18.64 -2.00 1.82
CA HIS A 23 -20.08 -1.79 1.69
C HIS A 23 -20.87 -3.07 2.01
N ASN A 24 -22.00 -2.93 2.68
CA ASN A 24 -22.79 -4.07 3.15
C ASN A 24 -23.17 -5.07 2.05
N ASP A 25 -23.39 -4.61 0.83
CA ASP A 25 -23.75 -5.48 -0.30
C ASP A 25 -22.60 -6.43 -0.70
N LEU A 26 -21.37 -6.04 -0.42
CA LEU A 26 -20.18 -6.85 -0.70
C LEU A 26 -19.80 -7.78 0.45
N ARG A 27 -20.42 -7.64 1.63
CA ARG A 27 -20.06 -8.39 2.83
C ARG A 27 -20.05 -9.92 2.63
N LYS A 28 -21.01 -10.44 1.86
CA LYS A 28 -21.14 -11.89 1.63
C LYS A 28 -20.08 -12.48 0.71
N VAL A 29 -19.41 -11.63 -0.07
CA VAL A 29 -18.43 -12.00 -1.08
C VAL A 29 -17.03 -11.47 -0.73
N THR A 30 -16.90 -10.95 0.48
CA THR A 30 -15.63 -10.42 1.01
C THR A 30 -15.08 -11.36 2.07
N GLU A 31 -13.81 -11.69 1.94
CA GLU A 31 -13.02 -12.45 2.89
C GLU A 31 -11.87 -11.58 3.40
N THR A 32 -11.71 -11.47 4.71
CA THR A 32 -10.52 -10.82 5.30
C THR A 32 -9.40 -11.84 5.32
N ILE A 33 -8.32 -11.54 4.61
CA ILE A 33 -7.16 -12.42 4.49
C ILE A 33 -6.13 -12.10 5.58
N SER A 34 -5.79 -10.83 5.75
CA SER A 34 -4.83 -10.36 6.76
C SER A 34 -5.20 -8.95 7.22
N CYS A 35 -4.86 -8.65 8.48
CA CYS A 35 -5.00 -7.31 9.02
C CYS A 35 -3.95 -7.09 10.10
N SER A 36 -3.05 -6.14 9.85
CA SER A 36 -2.02 -5.68 10.78
C SER A 36 -2.08 -4.16 10.95
N ASP A 37 -1.17 -3.60 11.71
CA ASP A 37 -1.09 -2.14 11.87
C ASP A 37 -0.72 -1.41 10.57
N ARG A 38 -0.16 -2.14 9.59
CA ARG A 38 0.39 -1.54 8.37
C ARG A 38 -0.17 -2.12 7.08
N VAL A 39 -0.83 -3.27 7.14
CA VAL A 39 -1.34 -3.97 5.97
C VAL A 39 -2.73 -4.50 6.26
N SER A 40 -3.68 -4.21 5.38
CA SER A 40 -5.01 -4.82 5.40
C SER A 40 -5.26 -5.44 4.03
N ILE A 41 -5.54 -6.73 4.01
CA ILE A 41 -5.75 -7.51 2.79
C ILE A 41 -7.15 -8.12 2.84
N VAL A 42 -7.94 -7.80 1.85
CA VAL A 42 -9.27 -8.36 1.66
C VAL A 42 -9.39 -8.94 0.26
N LYS A 43 -10.12 -10.03 0.16
CA LYS A 43 -10.50 -10.62 -1.12
C LYS A 43 -11.97 -10.38 -1.37
N VAL A 44 -12.30 -9.84 -2.53
CA VAL A 44 -13.67 -9.58 -2.98
C VAL A 44 -13.80 -10.26 -4.34
N TYR A 45 -14.59 -11.33 -4.44
CA TYR A 45 -14.65 -12.18 -5.62
C TYR A 45 -13.26 -12.69 -6.05
N ASN A 46 -12.82 -12.30 -7.25
CA ASN A 46 -11.50 -12.65 -7.81
C ASN A 46 -10.48 -11.50 -7.67
N GLN A 47 -10.74 -10.54 -6.80
CA GLN A 47 -9.87 -9.39 -6.59
C GLN A 47 -9.26 -9.42 -5.19
N ILE A 48 -7.97 -9.22 -5.09
CA ILE A 48 -7.24 -8.96 -3.84
C ILE A 48 -7.03 -7.46 -3.72
N ILE A 49 -7.56 -6.88 -2.68
CA ILE A 49 -7.43 -5.45 -2.38
C ILE A 49 -6.54 -5.31 -1.16
N ILE A 50 -5.43 -4.63 -1.32
CA ILE A 50 -4.41 -4.43 -0.30
C ILE A 50 -4.32 -2.94 0.00
N ASN A 51 -4.54 -2.59 1.26
CA ASN A 51 -4.31 -1.25 1.78
C ASN A 51 -3.07 -1.27 2.64
N ILE A 52 -2.10 -0.39 2.36
CA ILE A 52 -0.81 -0.33 3.05
C ILE A 52 -0.53 1.04 3.68
N TYR A 53 0.23 1.01 4.77
CA TYR A 53 0.80 2.17 5.42
C TYR A 53 2.29 1.93 5.67
N MET A 54 3.13 2.42 4.76
CA MET A 54 4.58 2.28 4.87
C MET A 54 5.16 3.16 5.97
N PRO A 55 6.30 2.79 6.56
CA PRO A 55 6.93 3.59 7.59
C PRO A 55 7.40 4.95 7.04
N CYS A 56 7.13 6.02 7.77
CA CYS A 56 7.53 7.38 7.38
C CYS A 56 9.05 7.59 7.49
N VAL A 57 9.53 8.63 6.85
CA VAL A 57 10.93 9.08 6.96
C VAL A 57 11.26 9.35 8.43
N GLY A 58 12.40 8.85 8.90
CA GLY A 58 12.82 8.97 10.30
C GLY A 58 12.37 7.82 11.21
N THR A 59 11.55 6.88 10.72
CA THR A 59 11.24 5.65 11.46
C THR A 59 12.52 4.82 11.64
N VAL A 60 12.78 4.38 12.86
CA VAL A 60 13.88 3.44 13.15
C VAL A 60 13.65 2.15 12.35
N GLU A 61 14.70 1.61 11.75
CA GLU A 61 14.63 0.39 10.92
C GLU A 61 13.66 0.47 9.73
N ARG A 62 13.40 1.68 9.22
CA ARG A 62 12.46 1.91 8.12
C ARG A 62 12.62 0.95 6.95
N ALA A 63 13.87 0.70 6.54
CA ALA A 63 14.16 -0.17 5.42
C ALA A 63 13.79 -1.64 5.72
N THR A 64 14.07 -2.12 6.94
CA THR A 64 13.71 -3.48 7.39
C THR A 64 12.20 -3.67 7.43
N ILE A 65 11.47 -2.71 8.01
CA ILE A 65 10.00 -2.75 8.04
C ILE A 65 9.42 -2.74 6.62
N CYS A 66 10.01 -1.97 5.71
CA CYS A 66 9.62 -1.96 4.31
C CYS A 66 9.81 -3.34 3.66
N ASP A 67 10.95 -3.99 3.90
CA ASP A 67 11.24 -5.34 3.40
C ASP A 67 10.26 -6.39 3.93
N GLU A 68 9.88 -6.30 5.21
CA GLU A 68 8.89 -7.18 5.83
C GLU A 68 7.52 -7.02 5.17
N ILE A 69 7.06 -5.78 4.94
CA ILE A 69 5.81 -5.51 4.23
C ILE A 69 5.88 -6.07 2.80
N ILE A 70 6.96 -5.80 2.07
CA ILE A 70 7.14 -6.31 0.70
C ILE A 70 7.12 -7.84 0.68
N ALA A 71 7.75 -8.50 1.64
CA ALA A 71 7.74 -9.96 1.76
C ALA A 71 6.33 -10.50 2.02
N GLU A 72 5.56 -9.83 2.88
CA GLU A 72 4.15 -10.17 3.12
C GLU A 72 3.33 -10.05 1.84
N LEU A 73 3.44 -8.93 1.12
CA LEU A 73 2.73 -8.70 -0.15
C LEU A 73 3.10 -9.76 -1.21
N TRP A 74 4.39 -10.11 -1.29
CA TRP A 74 4.88 -11.16 -2.18
C TRP A 74 4.27 -12.51 -1.85
N SER A 75 4.23 -12.88 -0.57
CA SER A 75 3.64 -14.14 -0.10
C SER A 75 2.16 -14.24 -0.52
N TRP A 76 1.38 -13.19 -0.31
CA TRP A 76 -0.03 -13.15 -0.71
C TRP A 76 -0.21 -13.23 -2.22
N ARG A 77 0.64 -12.55 -3.00
CA ARG A 77 0.61 -12.62 -4.45
C ARG A 77 0.83 -14.04 -4.96
N GLN A 78 1.73 -14.81 -4.31
CA GLN A 78 1.99 -16.21 -4.65
C GLN A 78 0.81 -17.14 -4.30
N GLN A 79 0.08 -16.85 -3.24
CA GLN A 79 -1.07 -17.65 -2.83
C GLN A 79 -2.28 -17.45 -3.76
N PHE A 80 -2.41 -16.30 -4.38
CA PHE A 80 -3.54 -15.94 -5.25
C PHE A 80 -3.09 -15.53 -6.66
N PRO A 81 -2.37 -16.39 -7.39
CA PRO A 81 -1.75 -16.02 -8.67
C PRO A 81 -2.74 -15.63 -9.76
N MET A 82 -3.96 -16.14 -9.68
CA MET A 82 -5.02 -15.91 -10.67
C MET A 82 -5.96 -14.75 -10.30
N CYS A 83 -5.76 -14.12 -9.14
CA CYS A 83 -6.56 -12.98 -8.75
C CYS A 83 -5.98 -11.68 -9.31
N GLU A 84 -6.87 -10.79 -9.72
CA GLU A 84 -6.50 -9.39 -9.91
C GLU A 84 -6.05 -8.80 -8.57
N CYS A 85 -5.10 -7.87 -8.61
CA CYS A 85 -4.55 -7.28 -7.39
C CYS A 85 -4.58 -5.77 -7.49
N ILE A 86 -5.07 -5.13 -6.44
CA ILE A 86 -5.00 -3.68 -6.24
C ILE A 86 -4.24 -3.44 -4.95
N ILE A 87 -3.17 -2.64 -5.03
CA ILE A 87 -2.39 -2.20 -3.87
C ILE A 87 -2.50 -0.68 -3.80
N ALA A 88 -3.06 -0.18 -2.72
CA ALA A 88 -3.21 1.27 -2.52
C ALA A 88 -2.84 1.66 -1.08
N GLY A 89 -2.52 2.93 -0.88
CA GLY A 89 -2.27 3.48 0.45
C GLY A 89 -1.18 4.52 0.49
N ASP A 90 -0.76 4.85 1.71
CA ASP A 90 0.32 5.80 1.99
C ASP A 90 1.66 5.05 2.01
N PHE A 91 2.46 5.28 0.99
CA PHE A 91 3.80 4.71 0.86
C PHE A 91 4.85 5.50 1.65
N ASN A 92 4.50 6.68 2.17
CA ASN A 92 5.42 7.57 2.90
C ASN A 92 6.77 7.79 2.20
N THR A 93 6.79 7.65 0.89
CA THR A 93 7.98 7.70 0.04
C THR A 93 7.60 8.27 -1.32
N ASN A 94 8.32 9.24 -1.79
CA ASN A 94 8.22 9.64 -3.19
C ASN A 94 8.97 8.60 -4.04
N LEU A 95 8.22 7.81 -4.80
CA LEU A 95 8.76 6.70 -5.60
C LEU A 95 9.52 7.17 -6.86
N ASP A 96 9.45 8.45 -7.18
CA ASP A 96 10.22 9.06 -8.27
C ASP A 96 11.64 9.48 -7.80
N THR A 97 11.96 9.27 -6.51
CA THR A 97 13.31 9.49 -5.95
C THR A 97 14.18 8.23 -6.09
N ASN A 98 15.48 8.41 -5.85
CA ASN A 98 16.44 7.31 -5.96
C ASN A 98 16.97 6.86 -4.59
N ASP A 99 16.15 6.96 -3.52
CA ASP A 99 16.52 6.43 -2.21
C ASP A 99 16.31 4.90 -2.13
N VAL A 100 16.93 4.27 -1.12
CA VAL A 100 16.93 2.81 -0.97
C VAL A 100 15.53 2.23 -0.84
N VAL A 101 14.62 2.93 -0.16
CA VAL A 101 13.24 2.44 0.06
C VAL A 101 12.44 2.55 -1.24
N SER A 102 12.55 3.69 -1.97
CA SER A 102 11.89 3.84 -3.27
C SER A 102 12.38 2.81 -4.28
N GLN A 103 13.69 2.52 -4.32
CA GLN A 103 14.24 1.47 -5.18
C GLN A 103 13.64 0.09 -4.87
N ARG A 104 13.57 -0.31 -3.59
CA ARG A 104 12.99 -1.60 -3.17
C ARG A 104 11.52 -1.74 -3.56
N ILE A 105 10.75 -0.68 -3.34
CA ILE A 105 9.33 -0.66 -3.71
C ILE A 105 9.17 -0.72 -5.23
N ASN A 106 9.93 0.06 -5.98
CA ASN A 106 9.91 0.06 -7.45
C ASN A 106 10.33 -1.31 -8.01
N ASP A 107 11.33 -1.95 -7.43
CA ASP A 107 11.73 -3.31 -7.80
C ASP A 107 10.60 -4.32 -7.58
N PHE A 108 9.90 -4.23 -6.46
CA PHE A 108 8.75 -5.09 -6.18
C PHE A 108 7.63 -4.86 -7.20
N ILE A 109 7.28 -3.61 -7.48
CA ILE A 109 6.26 -3.22 -8.46
C ILE A 109 6.60 -3.77 -9.83
N HIS A 110 7.82 -3.56 -10.29
CA HIS A 110 8.28 -4.00 -11.60
C HIS A 110 8.31 -5.53 -11.74
N LYS A 111 8.86 -6.23 -10.73
CA LYS A 111 8.94 -7.71 -10.72
C LYS A 111 7.56 -8.38 -10.72
N ASN A 112 6.53 -7.69 -10.22
CA ASN A 112 5.16 -8.21 -10.18
C ASN A 112 4.29 -7.72 -11.34
N GLY A 113 4.81 -6.92 -12.25
CA GLY A 113 4.04 -6.35 -13.37
C GLY A 113 2.88 -5.48 -12.90
N LEU A 114 3.08 -4.71 -11.83
CA LEU A 114 2.09 -3.80 -11.30
C LEU A 114 2.13 -2.47 -12.05
N PHE A 115 0.97 -1.95 -12.41
CA PHE A 115 0.81 -0.69 -13.14
C PHE A 115 0.35 0.42 -12.18
N ARG A 116 0.96 1.58 -12.28
CA ARG A 116 0.55 2.79 -11.55
C ARG A 116 -0.74 3.34 -12.12
N CYS A 117 -1.79 3.42 -11.29
CA CYS A 117 -3.11 3.88 -11.73
C CYS A 117 -3.12 5.37 -12.07
N ASP A 118 -2.38 6.20 -11.34
CA ASP A 118 -2.27 7.64 -11.60
C ASP A 118 -1.64 7.91 -12.96
N VAL A 119 -0.61 7.16 -13.35
CA VAL A 119 0.02 7.28 -14.69
C VAL A 119 -0.94 6.84 -15.81
N LEU A 120 -1.76 5.81 -15.54
CA LEU A 120 -2.70 5.31 -16.54
C LEU A 120 -3.92 6.21 -16.74
N PHE A 121 -4.41 6.87 -15.69
CA PHE A 121 -5.68 7.58 -15.72
C PHE A 121 -5.57 9.11 -15.58
N GLN A 122 -4.42 9.63 -15.16
CA GLN A 122 -4.19 11.07 -14.98
C GLN A 122 -3.03 11.55 -15.84
N LYS A 123 -3.21 12.73 -16.42
CA LYS A 123 -2.16 13.37 -17.25
C LYS A 123 -1.19 14.21 -16.42
N ASP A 124 -1.59 14.65 -15.23
CA ASP A 124 -0.83 15.56 -14.40
C ASP A 124 -0.47 14.90 -13.06
N HIS A 125 0.79 15.09 -12.62
CA HIS A 125 1.24 14.67 -11.30
C HIS A 125 0.58 15.53 -10.21
N ILE A 126 -0.26 14.92 -9.39
CA ILE A 126 -0.89 15.57 -8.25
C ILE A 126 -0.09 15.23 -7.01
N ALA A 127 0.43 16.26 -6.33
CA ALA A 127 1.04 16.07 -5.02
C ALA A 127 -0.06 15.65 -4.01
N THR A 128 0.15 14.53 -3.33
CA THR A 128 -0.77 14.02 -2.31
C THR A 128 -0.36 14.47 -0.90
N TYR A 129 0.88 14.94 -0.74
CA TYR A 129 1.41 15.50 0.49
C TYR A 129 1.89 16.94 0.27
N VAL A 130 1.47 17.85 1.15
CA VAL A 130 1.88 19.25 1.16
C VAL A 130 2.35 19.63 2.56
N ASN A 131 3.56 20.18 2.67
CA ASN A 131 4.07 20.78 3.88
C ASN A 131 4.27 22.27 3.66
N ASP A 132 3.32 23.07 4.10
CA ASP A 132 3.33 24.53 3.88
C ASP A 132 4.51 25.22 4.58
N SER A 133 4.91 24.73 5.76
CA SER A 133 6.01 25.29 6.53
C SER A 133 7.37 25.13 5.85
N LEU A 134 7.55 24.06 5.08
CA LEU A 134 8.77 23.76 4.35
C LEU A 134 8.65 24.04 2.84
N HIS A 135 7.49 24.55 2.39
CA HIS A 135 7.16 24.74 0.96
C HIS A 135 7.44 23.47 0.12
N HIS A 136 7.21 22.30 0.72
CA HIS A 136 7.49 21.02 0.10
C HIS A 136 6.20 20.32 -0.32
N LYS A 137 6.20 19.81 -1.55
CA LYS A 137 5.12 18.99 -2.10
C LYS A 137 5.70 17.68 -2.62
N SER A 138 5.01 16.57 -2.38
CA SER A 138 5.40 15.26 -2.92
C SER A 138 4.19 14.38 -3.11
N THR A 139 4.35 13.35 -3.94
CA THR A 139 3.40 12.25 -4.05
C THR A 139 3.91 11.12 -3.16
N ILE A 140 3.11 10.68 -2.22
CA ILE A 140 3.43 9.60 -1.28
C ILE A 140 2.29 8.58 -1.18
N ASP A 141 1.11 8.89 -1.72
CA ASP A 141 -0.02 7.99 -1.81
C ASP A 141 -0.11 7.48 -3.25
N TYR A 142 -0.19 6.16 -3.40
CA TYR A 142 -0.23 5.53 -4.71
C TYR A 142 -1.29 4.45 -4.77
N CYS A 143 -1.71 4.15 -5.98
CA CYS A 143 -2.53 3.00 -6.31
C CYS A 143 -1.89 2.23 -7.46
N TYR A 144 -1.70 0.95 -7.27
CA TYR A 144 -1.17 0.01 -8.27
C TYR A 144 -2.19 -1.08 -8.55
N MET A 145 -2.20 -1.57 -9.78
CA MET A 145 -3.04 -2.70 -10.15
C MET A 145 -2.27 -3.72 -10.98
N PHE A 146 -2.68 -4.97 -10.81
CA PHE A 146 -2.36 -6.08 -11.70
C PHE A 146 -3.66 -6.64 -12.25
N LEU A 147 -3.80 -6.67 -13.56
CA LEU A 147 -4.95 -7.23 -14.25
C LEU A 147 -4.56 -8.58 -14.86
N CYS A 148 -5.28 -9.63 -14.48
CA CYS A 148 -5.13 -10.92 -15.13
C CYS A 148 -5.88 -10.87 -16.47
N GLY A 149 -5.15 -10.92 -17.58
CA GLY A 149 -5.77 -10.98 -18.91
C GLY A 149 -6.56 -12.29 -19.10
N PRO A 150 -7.57 -12.30 -19.99
CA PRO A 150 -8.43 -13.47 -20.24
C PRO A 150 -7.69 -14.71 -20.76
N SER A 151 -6.42 -14.60 -21.07
CA SER A 151 -5.56 -15.68 -21.56
C SER A 151 -4.30 -15.93 -20.72
N GLY A 152 -4.23 -15.40 -19.48
CA GLY A 152 -3.03 -15.57 -18.64
C GLY A 152 -1.76 -14.90 -19.19
N GLY A 153 -1.88 -14.07 -20.21
CA GLY A 153 -0.78 -13.32 -20.81
C GLY A 153 -0.63 -11.97 -20.13
N LEU A 154 0.60 -11.65 -19.75
CA LEU A 154 1.01 -10.29 -19.41
C LEU A 154 0.65 -9.38 -20.60
N PHE A 155 -0.03 -8.28 -20.35
CA PHE A 155 -0.13 -7.21 -21.34
C PHE A 155 1.28 -6.75 -21.70
N PRO A 156 1.59 -6.51 -22.98
CA PRO A 156 2.90 -6.09 -23.45
C PRO A 156 3.32 -4.72 -22.91
#